data_9e2d7364a5cee7ee876386252f40a1ed
#
_entry.id   9e2d7364a5cee7ee876386252f40a1ed
#
_cell.length_a   1.000
_cell.length_b   1.000
_cell.length_c   1.000
_cell.angle_alpha   90.00
_cell.angle_beta   90.00
_cell.angle_gamma   90.00
#
_symmetry.space_group_name_H-M   'P 1'
#
loop_
_entity.id
_entity.type
_entity.pdbx_description
1 polymer ?
#
loop_
_entity_poly.entity_id
_entity_poly.type
_entity_poly.pdbx_seq_one_letter_code
_entity_poly.pdbx_strand_id
1 'polypeptide(L)'
;MLCAGALLPTSLIAGELTQYEASYDILRKGSNHGTAVRSLKKLDNESYELTYHSDIEWMIFSDSRKETSKFTFKDGKVSPDHYSMVRKGTGPDKNYKIDFDKKNEVVTSSTSEYPLKCEWTDDFQDAISYQVQVREGLKKGETNFSFPLVDKKGNRRDYNFEVVGTEMISLPIGNVEAIKVKRLYDTDKRQALAWFAPEMDYMLVRMWKGEKGTEQFEVQMNSFTVTAPTATVDHTKNLQAN
;
A
#
# COMPACT_ATOMS: atom_id res chain seq x y z
N MET A 1 -55.59 -6.95 -10.71
CA MET A 1 -54.91 -6.10 -9.77
C MET A 1 -53.43 -6.53 -9.74
N LEU A 2 -52.58 -5.87 -10.57
CA LEU A 2 -51.16 -6.18 -10.63
C LEU A 2 -50.43 -5.25 -9.62
N CYS A 3 -49.80 -5.84 -8.61
CA CYS A 3 -48.84 -5.12 -7.75
C CYS A 3 -47.50 -5.05 -8.45
N ALA A 4 -47.15 -3.89 -8.97
CA ALA A 4 -45.78 -3.62 -9.44
C ALA A 4 -44.88 -3.37 -8.20
N GLY A 5 -44.05 -4.34 -7.87
CA GLY A 5 -43.00 -4.20 -6.87
C GLY A 5 -41.89 -3.30 -7.39
N ALA A 6 -41.74 -2.11 -6.85
CA ALA A 6 -40.63 -1.23 -7.12
C ALA A 6 -39.36 -1.81 -6.46
N LEU A 7 -38.43 -2.31 -7.27
CA LEU A 7 -37.06 -2.60 -6.85
C LEU A 7 -36.33 -1.26 -6.64
N LEU A 8 -36.11 -0.91 -5.38
CA LEU A 8 -35.24 0.20 -5.02
C LEU A 8 -33.80 -0.20 -5.37
N PRO A 9 -33.04 0.64 -6.06
CA PRO A 9 -31.64 0.37 -6.30
C PRO A 9 -30.91 0.39 -4.94
N THR A 10 -30.36 -0.75 -4.51
CA THR A 10 -29.39 -0.81 -3.44
C THR A 10 -28.16 -0.07 -3.93
N SER A 11 -27.94 1.14 -3.46
CA SER A 11 -26.68 1.86 -3.63
C SER A 11 -25.59 0.98 -2.98
N LEU A 12 -24.73 0.36 -3.80
CA LEU A 12 -23.47 -0.18 -3.30
C LEU A 12 -22.72 1.03 -2.70
N ILE A 13 -22.67 1.10 -1.40
CA ILE A 13 -21.75 2.01 -0.70
C ILE A 13 -20.36 1.49 -1.09
N ALA A 14 -19.63 2.29 -1.86
CA ALA A 14 -18.23 2.00 -2.17
C ALA A 14 -17.52 1.78 -0.84
N GLY A 15 -16.96 0.56 -0.63
CA GLY A 15 -16.41 0.15 0.64
C GLY A 15 -15.28 1.09 1.06
N GLU A 16 -15.30 1.55 2.30
CA GLU A 16 -14.19 2.30 2.89
C GLU A 16 -13.01 1.35 3.14
N LEU A 17 -11.79 1.89 3.01
CA LEU A 17 -10.59 1.15 3.37
C LEU A 17 -10.51 1.00 4.90
N THR A 18 -10.25 -0.20 5.37
CA THR A 18 -10.00 -0.47 6.79
C THR A 18 -8.75 0.27 7.25
N GLN A 19 -8.92 1.14 8.23
CA GLN A 19 -7.83 1.87 8.85
C GLN A 19 -7.08 0.96 9.82
N TYR A 20 -5.76 1.03 9.83
CA TYR A 20 -4.93 0.17 10.70
C TYR A 20 -3.58 0.79 10.99
N GLU A 21 -2.95 0.29 12.04
CA GLU A 21 -1.53 0.38 12.30
C GLU A 21 -0.97 -1.02 12.52
N ALA A 22 0.12 -1.35 11.85
CA ALA A 22 0.77 -2.65 11.93
C ALA A 22 2.27 -2.47 12.12
N SER A 23 2.85 -3.28 13.00
CA SER A 23 4.29 -3.33 13.24
C SER A 23 4.88 -4.61 12.70
N TYR A 24 6.15 -4.52 12.32
CA TYR A 24 6.86 -5.61 11.64
C TYR A 24 8.27 -5.73 12.17
N ASP A 25 8.78 -6.95 12.22
CA ASP A 25 10.19 -7.26 12.34
C ASP A 25 10.85 -7.27 10.97
N ILE A 26 12.05 -6.68 10.86
CA ILE A 26 12.86 -6.73 9.64
C ILE A 26 13.98 -7.71 9.87
N LEU A 27 13.95 -8.79 9.11
CA LEU A 27 14.87 -9.92 9.25
C LEU A 27 15.83 -9.99 8.06
N ARG A 28 16.99 -10.57 8.31
CA ARG A 28 17.92 -11.03 7.28
C ARG A 28 18.53 -12.34 7.73
N LYS A 29 18.32 -13.40 6.93
CA LYS A 29 18.77 -14.77 7.24
C LYS A 29 18.34 -15.21 8.65
N GLY A 30 17.09 -14.91 9.01
CA GLY A 30 16.51 -15.27 10.29
C GLY A 30 16.90 -14.40 11.49
N SER A 31 17.85 -13.46 11.35
CA SER A 31 18.23 -12.52 12.42
C SER A 31 17.46 -11.20 12.29
N ASN A 32 16.94 -10.68 13.41
CA ASN A 32 16.27 -9.38 13.44
C ASN A 32 17.32 -8.26 13.37
N HIS A 33 17.11 -7.31 12.46
CA HIS A 33 17.96 -6.15 12.21
C HIS A 33 17.21 -4.82 12.30
N GLY A 34 15.95 -4.84 12.66
CA GLY A 34 15.17 -3.61 12.79
C GLY A 34 13.68 -3.85 12.80
N THR A 35 12.96 -2.75 12.78
CA THR A 35 11.50 -2.74 12.83
C THR A 35 10.93 -1.85 11.74
N ALA A 36 9.67 -2.09 11.41
CA ALA A 36 8.90 -1.17 10.59
C ALA A 36 7.49 -0.99 11.15
N VAL A 37 6.92 0.17 10.91
CA VAL A 37 5.51 0.49 11.20
C VAL A 37 4.85 0.94 9.92
N ARG A 38 3.64 0.46 9.70
CA ARG A 38 2.79 0.84 8.57
C ARG A 38 1.43 1.26 9.09
N SER A 39 0.93 2.40 8.65
CA SER A 39 -0.42 2.83 9.01
C SER A 39 -1.20 3.31 7.80
N LEU A 40 -2.49 3.01 7.77
CA LEU A 40 -3.46 3.54 6.82
C LEU A 40 -4.53 4.30 7.60
N LYS A 41 -4.67 5.58 7.29
CA LYS A 41 -5.63 6.49 7.94
C LYS A 41 -6.50 7.18 6.90
N LYS A 42 -7.77 7.33 7.21
CA LYS A 42 -8.68 8.19 6.46
C LYS A 42 -8.43 9.64 6.87
N LEU A 43 -8.31 10.54 5.92
CA LEU A 43 -8.13 11.99 6.16
C LEU A 43 -9.45 12.71 6.08
N ASP A 44 -10.21 12.48 5.03
CA ASP A 44 -11.55 13.00 4.77
C ASP A 44 -12.35 12.01 3.90
N ASN A 45 -13.45 12.42 3.28
CA ASN A 45 -14.42 11.51 2.64
C ASN A 45 -13.83 10.41 1.77
N GLU A 46 -12.96 10.75 0.82
CA GLU A 46 -12.37 9.79 -0.12
C GLU A 46 -10.83 9.76 -0.02
N SER A 47 -10.23 10.62 0.83
CA SER A 47 -8.78 10.78 0.94
C SER A 47 -8.20 9.95 2.08
N TYR A 48 -7.07 9.33 1.80
CA TYR A 48 -6.35 8.46 2.73
C TYR A 48 -4.86 8.79 2.76
N GLU A 49 -4.23 8.46 3.86
CA GLU A 49 -2.78 8.52 4.03
C GLU A 49 -2.24 7.14 4.43
N LEU A 50 -1.35 6.62 3.62
CA LEU A 50 -0.55 5.44 3.93
C LEU A 50 0.85 5.89 4.31
N THR A 51 1.30 5.50 5.50
CA THR A 51 2.68 5.73 5.94
C THR A 51 3.42 4.40 6.10
N TYR A 52 4.71 4.44 5.85
CA TYR A 52 5.65 3.38 6.14
C TYR A 52 6.89 4.00 6.79
N HIS A 53 7.29 3.50 7.95
CA HIS A 53 8.51 3.90 8.62
C HIS A 53 9.30 2.66 8.99
N SER A 54 10.57 2.62 8.68
CA SER A 54 11.47 1.53 9.05
C SER A 54 12.78 2.05 9.58
N ASP A 55 13.29 1.37 10.61
CA ASP A 55 14.60 1.60 11.19
C ASP A 55 15.37 0.28 11.20
N ILE A 56 16.51 0.27 10.53
CA ILE A 56 17.36 -0.90 10.36
C ILE A 56 18.75 -0.55 10.90
N GLU A 57 19.27 -1.44 11.74
CA GLU A 57 20.64 -1.38 12.23
C GLU A 57 21.34 -2.71 11.98
N TRP A 58 22.50 -2.66 11.36
CA TRP A 58 23.32 -3.84 11.13
C TRP A 58 24.81 -3.49 11.25
N MET A 59 25.45 -3.94 12.31
CA MET A 59 26.84 -3.61 12.65
C MET A 59 27.02 -2.07 12.73
N ILE A 60 27.77 -1.50 11.78
CA ILE A 60 28.02 -0.05 11.66
C ILE A 60 27.06 0.64 10.67
N PHE A 61 26.12 -0.10 10.05
CA PHE A 61 25.19 0.43 9.07
C PHE A 61 23.85 0.72 9.73
N SER A 62 23.29 1.87 9.42
CA SER A 62 21.92 2.26 9.78
C SER A 62 21.15 2.72 8.53
N ASP A 63 19.86 2.45 8.48
CA ASP A 63 18.94 2.93 7.44
C ASP A 63 17.60 3.23 8.11
N SER A 64 17.27 4.52 8.23
CA SER A 64 15.96 4.99 8.66
C SER A 64 15.23 5.54 7.47
N ARG A 65 14.02 5.03 7.19
CA ARG A 65 13.22 5.41 6.04
C ARG A 65 11.80 5.73 6.45
N LYS A 66 11.31 6.86 5.98
CA LYS A 66 9.89 7.24 6.07
C LYS A 66 9.34 7.49 4.67
N GLU A 67 8.25 6.82 4.36
CA GLU A 67 7.49 6.99 3.13
C GLU A 67 6.04 7.36 3.47
N THR A 68 5.47 8.29 2.73
CA THR A 68 4.08 8.71 2.89
C THR A 68 3.44 8.83 1.52
N SER A 69 2.29 8.20 1.35
CA SER A 69 1.44 8.33 0.17
C SER A 69 0.10 8.90 0.61
N LYS A 70 -0.31 10.01 0.00
CA LYS A 70 -1.69 10.52 0.09
C LYS A 70 -2.38 10.20 -1.22
N PHE A 71 -3.57 9.66 -1.14
CA PHE A 71 -4.31 9.21 -2.31
C PHE A 71 -5.82 9.30 -2.10
N THR A 72 -6.55 9.39 -3.19
CA THR A 72 -8.00 9.25 -3.22
C THR A 72 -8.34 7.78 -3.45
N PHE A 73 -9.33 7.26 -2.70
CA PHE A 73 -9.89 5.92 -2.91
C PHE A 73 -11.36 6.04 -3.27
N LYS A 74 -11.70 5.66 -4.49
CA LYS A 74 -13.04 5.73 -5.03
C LYS A 74 -13.33 4.56 -5.95
N ASP A 75 -14.49 3.94 -5.81
CA ASP A 75 -14.97 2.82 -6.65
C ASP A 75 -13.96 1.65 -6.72
N GLY A 76 -13.23 1.40 -5.62
CA GLY A 76 -12.22 0.35 -5.54
C GLY A 76 -10.90 0.69 -6.24
N LYS A 77 -10.69 1.96 -6.61
CA LYS A 77 -9.49 2.46 -7.27
C LYS A 77 -8.71 3.39 -6.33
N VAL A 78 -7.41 3.11 -6.20
CA VAL A 78 -6.43 3.95 -5.51
C VAL A 78 -5.81 4.90 -6.55
N SER A 79 -5.88 6.19 -6.31
CA SER A 79 -5.35 7.23 -7.18
C SER A 79 -4.46 8.17 -6.38
N PRO A 80 -3.11 8.09 -6.50
CA PRO A 80 -2.18 8.93 -5.75
C PRO A 80 -2.36 10.42 -6.04
N ASP A 81 -2.17 11.24 -5.01
CA ASP A 81 -2.12 12.69 -5.07
C ASP A 81 -0.70 13.18 -4.75
N HIS A 82 -0.10 12.60 -3.72
CA HIS A 82 1.22 13.00 -3.24
C HIS A 82 1.99 11.82 -2.65
N TYR A 83 3.25 11.69 -3.02
CA TYR A 83 4.17 10.73 -2.42
C TYR A 83 5.43 11.45 -1.94
N SER A 84 5.92 11.09 -0.76
CA SER A 84 7.19 11.57 -0.23
C SER A 84 8.01 10.44 0.38
N MET A 85 9.33 10.56 0.26
CA MET A 85 10.29 9.65 0.87
C MET A 85 11.46 10.41 1.48
N VAL A 86 11.74 10.12 2.75
CA VAL A 86 12.94 10.57 3.46
C VAL A 86 13.71 9.34 3.91
N ARG A 87 14.99 9.28 3.61
CA ARG A 87 15.91 8.25 4.07
C ARG A 87 17.15 8.90 4.68
N LYS A 88 17.52 8.45 5.87
CA LYS A 88 18.73 8.86 6.61
C LYS A 88 19.50 7.62 7.05
N GLY A 89 20.79 7.78 7.36
CA GLY A 89 21.61 6.70 7.87
C GLY A 89 22.97 6.63 7.17
N THR A 90 23.56 5.45 7.14
CA THR A 90 24.84 5.24 6.47
C THR A 90 24.69 5.39 4.95
N GLY A 91 25.44 6.31 4.38
CA GLY A 91 25.39 6.70 2.97
C GLY A 91 24.59 8.00 2.77
N PRO A 92 24.44 8.45 1.50
CA PRO A 92 23.79 9.73 1.20
C PRO A 92 22.33 9.75 1.65
N ASP A 93 21.94 10.83 2.31
CA ASP A 93 20.54 11.11 2.61
C ASP A 93 19.73 11.25 1.33
N LYS A 94 18.46 10.85 1.39
CA LYS A 94 17.52 11.00 0.26
C LYS A 94 16.27 11.67 0.76
N ASN A 95 15.83 12.66 0.02
CA ASN A 95 14.55 13.33 0.26
C ASN A 95 13.98 13.73 -1.10
N TYR A 96 12.80 13.19 -1.43
CA TYR A 96 12.10 13.59 -2.63
C TYR A 96 10.58 13.44 -2.48
N LYS A 97 9.85 14.19 -3.31
CA LYS A 97 8.40 14.18 -3.36
C LYS A 97 7.97 14.03 -4.81
N ILE A 98 6.82 13.42 -5.00
CA ILE A 98 6.16 13.30 -6.31
C ILE A 98 4.72 13.75 -6.11
N ASP A 99 4.25 14.67 -6.94
CA ASP A 99 2.89 15.18 -6.94
C ASP A 99 2.21 14.79 -8.25
N PHE A 100 0.99 14.27 -8.15
CA PHE A 100 0.17 13.80 -9.26
C PHE A 100 -0.98 14.79 -9.48
N ASP A 101 -0.79 15.74 -10.40
CA ASP A 101 -1.83 16.71 -10.78
C ASP A 101 -2.77 16.09 -11.81
N LYS A 102 -3.82 15.45 -11.32
CA LYS A 102 -4.85 14.77 -12.13
C LYS A 102 -5.62 15.74 -13.05
N LYS A 103 -5.75 17.01 -12.64
CA LYS A 103 -6.51 18.02 -13.41
C LYS A 103 -5.74 18.47 -14.65
N ASN A 104 -4.43 18.61 -14.52
CA ASN A 104 -3.56 19.05 -15.60
C ASN A 104 -2.82 17.89 -16.27
N GLU A 105 -3.03 16.66 -15.79
CA GLU A 105 -2.40 15.44 -16.30
C GLU A 105 -0.86 15.51 -16.25
N VAL A 106 -0.33 16.02 -15.13
CA VAL A 106 1.11 16.25 -14.94
C VAL A 106 1.59 15.57 -13.66
N VAL A 107 2.74 14.91 -13.74
CA VAL A 107 3.49 14.44 -12.57
C VAL A 107 4.71 15.31 -12.37
N THR A 108 4.91 15.82 -11.15
CA THR A 108 6.05 16.67 -10.79
C THR A 108 6.87 16.04 -9.66
N SER A 109 8.13 16.44 -9.55
CA SER A 109 9.00 15.99 -8.47
C SER A 109 9.83 17.13 -7.89
N SER A 110 10.20 17.02 -6.63
CA SER A 110 11.03 18.01 -5.93
C SER A 110 12.53 17.92 -6.24
N THR A 111 12.97 16.90 -7.01
CA THR A 111 14.38 16.79 -7.42
C THR A 111 14.64 17.53 -8.71
N SER A 112 15.82 18.14 -8.87
CA SER A 112 16.21 19.03 -9.96
C SER A 112 16.24 18.37 -11.36
N GLU A 113 16.06 17.06 -11.44
CA GLU A 113 16.06 16.31 -12.71
C GLU A 113 14.72 16.39 -13.47
N TYR A 114 13.81 17.30 -13.11
CA TYR A 114 12.43 17.34 -13.59
C TYR A 114 12.03 18.67 -14.22
N PRO A 115 11.15 18.70 -15.23
CA PRO A 115 9.84 18.04 -15.26
C PRO A 115 9.91 16.57 -15.65
N LEU A 116 9.07 15.75 -15.00
CA LEU A 116 8.92 14.34 -15.34
C LEU A 116 8.38 14.23 -16.76
N LYS A 117 9.11 13.56 -17.63
CA LYS A 117 8.71 13.33 -19.02
C LYS A 117 8.06 11.94 -19.13
N CYS A 118 6.87 11.79 -18.62
CA CYS A 118 6.07 10.60 -18.85
C CYS A 118 4.67 11.00 -19.28
N GLU A 119 4.10 10.24 -20.20
CA GLU A 119 2.70 10.41 -20.58
C GLU A 119 1.81 10.07 -19.38
N TRP A 120 0.79 10.91 -19.16
CA TRP A 120 -0.18 10.69 -18.10
C TRP A 120 -0.96 9.40 -18.31
N THR A 121 -1.28 8.74 -17.23
CA THR A 121 -2.28 7.68 -17.15
C THR A 121 -2.98 7.73 -15.80
N ASP A 122 -4.28 7.50 -15.80
CA ASP A 122 -5.10 7.48 -14.57
C ASP A 122 -4.77 6.30 -13.64
N ASP A 123 -3.99 5.34 -14.11
CA ASP A 123 -3.59 4.15 -13.37
C ASP A 123 -2.26 4.28 -12.62
N PHE A 124 -1.63 5.47 -12.66
CA PHE A 124 -0.38 5.69 -11.94
C PHE A 124 -0.51 5.30 -10.48
N GLN A 125 0.53 4.62 -9.99
CA GLN A 125 0.75 4.35 -8.58
C GLN A 125 2.08 4.95 -8.14
N ASP A 126 2.22 5.19 -6.84
CA ASP A 126 3.50 5.51 -6.23
C ASP A 126 4.18 4.27 -5.61
N ALA A 127 5.31 4.47 -4.93
CA ALA A 127 6.14 3.39 -4.42
C ALA A 127 5.48 2.52 -3.35
N ILE A 128 4.39 2.97 -2.70
CA ILE A 128 3.68 2.22 -1.65
C ILE A 128 2.17 2.11 -1.89
N SER A 129 1.53 3.02 -2.64
CA SER A 129 0.08 3.01 -2.90
C SER A 129 -0.37 1.76 -3.65
N TYR A 130 0.42 1.26 -4.60
CA TYR A 130 0.11 0.05 -5.36
C TYR A 130 -0.21 -1.16 -4.47
N GLN A 131 0.35 -1.21 -3.25
CA GLN A 131 0.09 -2.32 -2.32
C GLN A 131 -1.34 -2.29 -1.78
N VAL A 132 -1.95 -1.11 -1.65
CA VAL A 132 -3.37 -0.97 -1.34
C VAL A 132 -4.21 -1.41 -2.53
N GLN A 133 -3.81 -1.05 -3.75
CA GLN A 133 -4.52 -1.49 -4.96
C GLN A 133 -4.44 -3.01 -5.15
N VAL A 134 -3.29 -3.66 -4.88
CA VAL A 134 -3.18 -5.15 -4.85
C VAL A 134 -4.17 -5.74 -3.84
N ARG A 135 -4.21 -5.20 -2.62
CA ARG A 135 -5.14 -5.63 -1.57
C ARG A 135 -6.59 -5.59 -2.05
N GLU A 136 -7.02 -4.49 -2.67
CA GLU A 136 -8.39 -4.34 -3.17
C GLU A 136 -8.69 -5.25 -4.38
N GLY A 137 -7.72 -5.50 -5.24
CA GLY A 137 -7.84 -6.48 -6.32
C GLY A 137 -7.95 -7.92 -5.79
N LEU A 138 -7.16 -8.29 -4.79
CA LEU A 138 -7.26 -9.61 -4.14
C LEU A 138 -8.65 -9.84 -3.52
N LYS A 139 -9.28 -8.82 -2.92
CA LYS A 139 -10.66 -8.89 -2.42
C LYS A 139 -11.67 -9.21 -3.52
N LYS A 140 -11.39 -8.78 -4.75
CA LYS A 140 -12.22 -9.04 -5.94
C LYS A 140 -11.86 -10.38 -6.62
N GLY A 141 -10.88 -11.12 -6.11
CA GLY A 141 -10.40 -12.37 -6.69
C GLY A 141 -9.46 -12.20 -7.89
N GLU A 142 -8.89 -11.00 -8.09
CA GLU A 142 -7.90 -10.76 -9.13
C GLU A 142 -6.61 -11.53 -8.83
N THR A 143 -5.99 -12.08 -9.87
CA THR A 143 -4.78 -12.92 -9.75
C THR A 143 -3.56 -12.33 -10.43
N ASN A 144 -3.73 -11.30 -11.25
CA ASN A 144 -2.67 -10.63 -11.98
C ASN A 144 -2.82 -9.11 -11.86
N PHE A 145 -1.72 -8.42 -11.67
CA PHE A 145 -1.72 -6.97 -11.47
C PHE A 145 -0.63 -6.34 -12.31
N SER A 146 -0.92 -5.17 -12.86
CA SER A 146 0.04 -4.34 -13.58
C SER A 146 -0.19 -2.87 -13.23
N PHE A 147 0.84 -2.22 -12.71
CA PHE A 147 0.75 -0.81 -12.30
C PHE A 147 1.89 0.00 -12.88
N PRO A 148 1.60 1.08 -13.61
CA PRO A 148 2.60 2.07 -13.98
C PRO A 148 2.99 2.89 -12.74
N LEU A 149 4.26 2.87 -12.37
CA LEU A 149 4.83 3.70 -11.30
C LEU A 149 5.77 4.75 -11.90
N VAL A 150 5.82 5.92 -11.26
CA VAL A 150 6.82 6.94 -11.58
C VAL A 150 7.93 6.88 -10.54
N ASP A 151 9.17 6.65 -10.99
CA ASP A 151 10.32 6.67 -10.11
C ASP A 151 10.78 8.13 -9.85
N LYS A 152 11.69 8.32 -8.88
CA LYS A 152 12.22 9.65 -8.52
C LYS A 152 12.91 10.39 -9.67
N LYS A 153 13.25 9.71 -10.75
CA LYS A 153 13.87 10.27 -11.96
C LYS A 153 12.86 10.55 -13.08
N GLY A 154 11.55 10.36 -12.78
CA GLY A 154 10.49 10.56 -13.75
C GLY A 154 10.35 9.44 -14.78
N ASN A 155 11.05 8.33 -14.59
CA ASN A 155 10.87 7.21 -15.48
C ASN A 155 9.65 6.41 -15.07
N ARG A 156 8.80 6.11 -16.04
CA ARG A 156 7.74 5.12 -15.88
C ARG A 156 8.36 3.73 -15.73
N ARG A 157 7.87 2.97 -14.76
CA ARG A 157 8.22 1.57 -14.53
C ARG A 157 6.96 0.78 -14.27
N ASP A 158 6.70 -0.20 -15.11
CA ASP A 158 5.55 -1.08 -14.88
C ASP A 158 5.92 -2.16 -13.87
N TYR A 159 5.11 -2.25 -12.80
CA TYR A 159 5.23 -3.26 -11.77
C TYR A 159 4.17 -4.32 -12.01
N ASN A 160 4.62 -5.52 -12.37
CA ASN A 160 3.76 -6.65 -12.66
C ASN A 160 3.82 -7.67 -11.52
N PHE A 161 2.67 -8.23 -11.16
CA PHE A 161 2.53 -9.21 -10.09
C PHE A 161 1.59 -10.33 -10.50
N GLU A 162 1.81 -11.52 -9.94
CA GLU A 162 0.94 -12.69 -10.08
C GLU A 162 0.68 -13.33 -8.72
N VAL A 163 -0.53 -13.83 -8.51
CA VAL A 163 -0.84 -14.72 -7.40
C VAL A 163 -0.25 -16.09 -7.70
N VAL A 164 0.59 -16.60 -6.81
CA VAL A 164 1.24 -17.91 -6.97
C VAL A 164 0.64 -19.01 -6.09
N GLY A 165 -0.33 -18.67 -5.25
CA GLY A 165 -1.06 -19.63 -4.41
C GLY A 165 -1.42 -19.07 -3.04
N THR A 166 -1.97 -19.93 -2.21
CA THR A 166 -2.30 -19.67 -0.80
C THR A 166 -1.57 -20.70 0.06
N GLU A 167 -0.99 -20.26 1.16
CA GLU A 167 -0.27 -21.13 2.08
C GLU A 167 -0.44 -20.67 3.52
N MET A 168 -0.33 -21.62 4.46
CA MET A 168 -0.26 -21.33 5.90
C MET A 168 1.18 -20.90 6.24
N ILE A 169 1.33 -19.74 6.85
CA ILE A 169 2.63 -19.21 7.28
C ILE A 169 2.66 -18.98 8.79
N SER A 170 3.81 -19.24 9.42
CA SER A 170 4.04 -18.92 10.83
C SER A 170 4.68 -17.54 10.94
N LEU A 171 4.06 -16.67 11.72
CA LEU A 171 4.49 -15.29 11.99
C LEU A 171 4.55 -15.08 13.52
N PRO A 172 5.19 -14.00 14.00
CA PRO A 172 5.14 -13.63 15.41
C PRO A 172 3.72 -13.48 15.96
N ILE A 173 2.75 -13.08 15.13
CA ILE A 173 1.31 -12.98 15.50
C ILE A 173 0.58 -14.33 15.50
N GLY A 174 1.22 -15.44 15.13
CA GLY A 174 0.63 -16.78 15.02
C GLY A 174 0.62 -17.33 13.60
N ASN A 175 -0.07 -18.47 13.41
CA ASN A 175 -0.24 -19.07 12.10
C ASN A 175 -1.34 -18.35 11.33
N VAL A 176 -1.05 -17.96 10.09
CA VAL A 176 -1.95 -17.17 9.24
C VAL A 176 -2.03 -17.81 7.86
N GLU A 177 -3.24 -18.04 7.35
CA GLU A 177 -3.43 -18.36 5.94
C GLU A 177 -3.25 -17.09 5.10
N ALA A 178 -2.40 -17.15 4.09
CA ALA A 178 -2.07 -15.97 3.30
C ALA A 178 -1.94 -16.28 1.81
N ILE A 179 -2.44 -15.36 0.99
CA ILE A 179 -2.29 -15.38 -0.46
C ILE A 179 -0.90 -14.85 -0.78
N LYS A 180 -0.13 -15.64 -1.49
CA LYS A 180 1.23 -15.33 -1.93
C LYS A 180 1.22 -14.68 -3.30
N VAL A 181 1.77 -13.48 -3.37
CA VAL A 181 1.90 -12.68 -4.58
C VAL A 181 3.37 -12.52 -4.92
N LYS A 182 3.73 -12.80 -6.16
CA LYS A 182 5.09 -12.68 -6.68
C LYS A 182 5.19 -11.48 -7.61
N ARG A 183 6.21 -10.66 -7.44
CA ARG A 183 6.55 -9.63 -8.41
C ARG A 183 7.29 -10.23 -9.60
N LEU A 184 6.88 -9.90 -10.80
CA LEU A 184 7.53 -10.27 -12.05
C LEU A 184 8.60 -9.23 -12.39
N TYR A 185 9.81 -9.69 -12.68
CA TYR A 185 10.94 -8.86 -13.10
C TYR A 185 11.43 -9.32 -14.47
N ASP A 186 12.01 -8.41 -15.21
CA ASP A 186 12.66 -8.71 -16.50
C ASP A 186 13.90 -9.61 -16.38
N THR A 187 14.25 -10.03 -15.15
CA THR A 187 15.43 -10.83 -14.85
C THR A 187 15.20 -11.77 -13.68
N ASP A 188 15.68 -12.99 -13.76
CA ASP A 188 15.64 -13.98 -12.68
C ASP A 188 16.57 -13.66 -11.51
N LYS A 189 17.41 -12.61 -11.64
CA LYS A 189 18.34 -12.21 -10.57
C LYS A 189 17.63 -11.60 -9.37
N ARG A 190 16.40 -11.06 -9.55
CA ARG A 190 15.62 -10.43 -8.50
C ARG A 190 14.34 -11.22 -8.25
N GLN A 191 14.02 -11.36 -6.99
CA GLN A 191 12.78 -11.98 -6.54
C GLN A 191 12.17 -11.13 -5.44
N ALA A 192 10.86 -10.95 -5.47
CA ALA A 192 10.11 -10.36 -4.36
C ALA A 192 8.76 -11.08 -4.24
N LEU A 193 8.44 -11.42 -3.01
CA LEU A 193 7.23 -12.12 -2.61
C LEU A 193 6.54 -11.30 -1.52
N ALA A 194 5.22 -11.27 -1.55
CA ALA A 194 4.38 -10.64 -0.56
C ALA A 194 3.24 -11.57 -0.19
N TRP A 195 2.83 -11.58 1.09
CA TRP A 195 1.74 -12.39 1.59
C TRP A 195 0.66 -11.50 2.18
N PHE A 196 -0.56 -11.72 1.74
CA PHE A 196 -1.74 -10.98 2.15
C PHE A 196 -2.72 -11.91 2.83
N ALA A 197 -3.19 -11.58 4.03
CA ALA A 197 -4.05 -12.41 4.85
C ALA A 197 -5.53 -12.07 4.65
N PRO A 198 -6.36 -12.93 4.03
CA PRO A 198 -7.78 -12.67 3.80
C PRO A 198 -8.56 -12.38 5.08
N GLU A 199 -8.32 -13.16 6.16
CA GLU A 199 -9.00 -12.99 7.45
C GLU A 199 -8.64 -11.66 8.16
N MET A 200 -7.57 -11.00 7.73
CA MET A 200 -7.11 -9.70 8.22
C MET A 200 -7.39 -8.61 7.20
N ASP A 201 -8.52 -8.68 6.47
CA ASP A 201 -8.90 -7.76 5.41
C ASP A 201 -7.81 -7.61 4.35
N TYR A 202 -7.14 -8.71 3.99
CA TYR A 202 -6.03 -8.76 3.02
C TYR A 202 -4.86 -7.84 3.38
N MET A 203 -4.58 -7.62 4.67
CA MET A 203 -3.39 -6.89 5.08
C MET A 203 -2.12 -7.63 4.65
N LEU A 204 -1.08 -6.84 4.32
CA LEU A 204 0.26 -7.36 4.04
C LEU A 204 0.88 -7.85 5.35
N VAL A 205 1.07 -9.16 5.48
CA VAL A 205 1.56 -9.80 6.72
C VAL A 205 3.03 -10.24 6.63
N ARG A 206 3.52 -10.45 5.42
CA ARG A 206 4.92 -10.83 5.18
C ARG A 206 5.39 -10.32 3.83
N MET A 207 6.64 -9.94 3.74
CA MET A 207 7.32 -9.62 2.49
C MET A 207 8.74 -10.19 2.51
N TRP A 208 9.17 -10.75 1.41
CA TRP A 208 10.51 -11.29 1.24
C TRP A 208 11.13 -10.77 -0.06
N LYS A 209 12.41 -10.45 -0.02
CA LYS A 209 13.16 -10.01 -1.20
C LYS A 209 14.51 -10.70 -1.27
N GLY A 210 14.83 -11.21 -2.45
CA GLY A 210 16.12 -11.82 -2.76
C GLY A 210 16.76 -11.27 -4.04
N GLU A 211 18.06 -11.36 -4.11
CA GLU A 211 18.83 -11.03 -5.30
C GLU A 211 19.95 -12.04 -5.50
N LYS A 212 20.09 -12.59 -6.73
CA LYS A 212 21.10 -13.61 -7.11
C LYS A 212 21.11 -14.80 -6.15
N GLY A 213 19.94 -15.30 -5.78
CA GLY A 213 19.78 -16.43 -4.86
C GLY A 213 20.06 -16.12 -3.38
N THR A 214 20.35 -14.85 -3.04
CA THR A 214 20.64 -14.44 -1.66
C THR A 214 19.52 -13.55 -1.14
N GLU A 215 18.97 -13.91 0.03
CA GLU A 215 18.02 -13.06 0.74
C GLU A 215 18.64 -11.71 1.05
N GLN A 216 17.92 -10.65 0.69
CA GLN A 216 18.28 -9.28 1.05
C GLN A 216 17.62 -8.87 2.36
N PHE A 217 16.34 -9.10 2.47
CA PHE A 217 15.58 -8.90 3.70
C PHE A 217 14.24 -9.64 3.65
N GLU A 218 13.69 -9.83 4.82
CA GLU A 218 12.34 -10.30 5.06
C GLU A 218 11.66 -9.37 6.06
N VAL A 219 10.35 -9.16 5.90
CA VAL A 219 9.52 -8.38 6.82
C VAL A 219 8.38 -9.26 7.28
N GLN A 220 8.17 -9.39 8.61
CA GLN A 220 7.13 -10.20 9.22
C GLN A 220 6.31 -9.38 10.19
N MET A 221 4.99 -9.42 10.06
CA MET A 221 4.08 -8.74 11.00
C MET A 221 4.21 -9.33 12.40
N ASN A 222 4.42 -8.47 13.40
CA ASN A 222 4.49 -8.85 14.80
C ASN A 222 3.33 -8.32 15.65
N SER A 223 2.63 -7.29 15.19
CA SER A 223 1.39 -6.80 15.82
C SER A 223 0.59 -5.94 14.84
N PHE A 224 -0.71 -5.77 15.13
CA PHE A 224 -1.56 -4.85 14.39
C PHE A 224 -2.74 -4.40 15.23
N THR A 225 -3.27 -3.22 14.90
CA THR A 225 -4.50 -2.67 15.47
C THR A 225 -5.35 -2.11 14.33
N VAL A 226 -6.62 -2.47 14.33
CA VAL A 226 -7.63 -1.90 13.41
C VAL A 226 -8.34 -0.77 14.12
N THR A 227 -8.41 0.39 13.48
CA THR A 227 -9.22 1.50 13.98
C THR A 227 -10.63 1.36 13.44
N ALA A 228 -11.60 1.17 14.33
CA ALA A 228 -12.99 1.14 13.92
C ALA A 228 -13.37 2.46 13.24
N PRO A 229 -14.24 2.44 12.20
CA PRO A 229 -14.77 3.68 11.62
C PRO A 229 -15.44 4.49 12.74
N THR A 230 -15.06 5.75 12.86
CA THR A 230 -15.74 6.66 13.79
C THR A 230 -17.18 6.81 13.30
N ALA A 231 -18.14 6.28 14.04
CA ALA A 231 -19.55 6.46 13.72
C ALA A 231 -19.82 7.98 13.68
N THR A 232 -20.14 8.50 12.52
CA THR A 232 -20.59 9.88 12.36
C THR A 232 -21.94 9.96 13.06
N VAL A 233 -21.97 10.54 14.26
CA VAL A 233 -23.21 10.86 14.93
C VAL A 233 -23.87 11.97 14.14
N ASP A 234 -24.86 11.62 13.35
CA ASP A 234 -25.71 12.58 12.62
C ASP A 234 -26.55 13.37 13.63
N HIS A 235 -26.11 14.56 14.00
CA HIS A 235 -26.79 15.49 14.90
C HIS A 235 -27.98 16.21 14.25
N THR A 236 -28.42 15.83 13.05
CA THR A 236 -29.51 16.53 12.33
C THR A 236 -30.93 16.06 12.68
N LYS A 237 -31.12 15.15 13.64
CA LYS A 237 -32.44 14.64 14.00
C LYS A 237 -33.02 15.17 15.32
N ASN A 238 -32.77 16.43 15.72
CA ASN A 238 -33.46 17.00 16.89
C ASN A 238 -33.77 18.48 16.75
N LEU A 239 -34.38 18.92 15.66
CA LEU A 239 -34.95 20.26 15.54
C LEU A 239 -36.30 20.22 14.78
N GLN A 240 -37.23 19.38 15.23
CA GLN A 240 -38.65 19.56 14.92
C GLN A 240 -39.51 18.81 15.95
N ALA A 241 -39.70 19.42 17.09
CA ALA A 241 -40.86 19.21 17.97
C ALA A 241 -40.87 20.31 19.04
N ASN A 242 -41.43 21.47 18.68
CA ASN A 242 -42.26 22.29 19.57
C ASN A 242 -43.02 23.29 18.72
#